data_3d322f36024574d569a57429a37c422f
#
_entry.id   3d322f36024574d569a57429a37c422f
#
_cell.length_a   1.000
_cell.length_b   1.000
_cell.length_c   1.000
_cell.angle_alpha   90.00
_cell.angle_beta   90.00
_cell.angle_gamma   90.00
#
_symmetry.space_group_name_H-M   'P 1'
#
loop_
_entity.id
_entity.type
_entity.pdbx_description
1 polymer ?
#
loop_
_entity_poly.entity_id
_entity_poly.type
_entity_poly.pdbx_seq_one_letter_code
_entity_poly.pdbx_strand_id
1 'polypeptide(L)'
;MANKPTTHPAVGSSTVRPAKAPTAQKTMANTNRWSTRVLVTIALLCAISVLLSFVEFPLLPGVAWLSYDASIMPAAVCGFAFGPAAGLACGIISVVAHGILFADFTGALMNLLVVIGFILPSALVYKKIHTLKGAIIGLVLGIVFAVIMAVLGNLVVTP
;
A
#
# COMPACT_ATOMS: atom_id res chain seq x y z
N MET A 1 -67.56 -54.48 -26.52
CA MET A 1 -66.21 -54.37 -27.15
C MET A 1 -65.43 -53.30 -26.44
N ALA A 2 -64.54 -53.72 -25.60
CA ALA A 2 -63.80 -52.82 -24.72
C ALA A 2 -62.49 -52.43 -25.39
N ASN A 3 -62.28 -51.14 -25.57
CA ASN A 3 -61.02 -50.59 -26.05
C ASN A 3 -60.15 -50.18 -24.86
N LYS A 4 -59.09 -50.92 -24.69
CA LYS A 4 -58.15 -50.77 -23.60
C LYS A 4 -57.09 -49.67 -23.99
N PRO A 5 -56.94 -48.57 -23.26
CA PRO A 5 -55.88 -47.65 -23.55
C PRO A 5 -54.56 -48.20 -23.02
N THR A 6 -53.56 -48.27 -23.89
CA THR A 6 -52.18 -48.61 -23.59
C THR A 6 -51.54 -47.48 -22.88
N THR A 7 -51.16 -47.70 -21.62
CA THR A 7 -50.32 -46.78 -20.83
C THR A 7 -48.92 -46.85 -21.33
N HIS A 8 -48.43 -45.75 -21.92
CA HIS A 8 -47.03 -45.54 -22.16
C HIS A 8 -46.30 -45.31 -20.80
N PRO A 9 -45.21 -46.01 -20.57
CA PRO A 9 -44.36 -45.67 -19.39
C PRO A 9 -43.71 -44.29 -19.59
N ALA A 10 -43.95 -43.43 -18.63
CA ALA A 10 -43.29 -42.14 -18.54
C ALA A 10 -41.78 -42.33 -18.48
N VAL A 11 -41.12 -41.83 -19.51
CA VAL A 11 -39.65 -41.67 -19.50
C VAL A 11 -39.30 -40.74 -18.33
N GLY A 12 -38.66 -41.30 -17.34
CA GLY A 12 -38.15 -40.56 -16.20
C GLY A 12 -37.23 -39.45 -16.67
N SER A 13 -37.70 -38.24 -16.54
CA SER A 13 -36.85 -37.07 -16.63
C SER A 13 -35.80 -37.14 -15.50
N SER A 14 -34.62 -37.63 -15.86
CA SER A 14 -33.46 -37.49 -15.02
C SER A 14 -33.15 -35.98 -14.90
N THR A 15 -33.67 -35.39 -13.83
CA THR A 15 -33.20 -34.11 -13.40
C THR A 15 -31.72 -34.26 -13.10
N VAL A 16 -30.90 -33.90 -14.08
CA VAL A 16 -29.46 -33.66 -13.87
C VAL A 16 -29.38 -32.57 -12.82
N ARG A 17 -29.16 -32.97 -11.56
CA ARG A 17 -28.74 -32.03 -10.54
C ARG A 17 -27.53 -31.32 -11.08
N PRO A 18 -27.52 -29.97 -11.18
CA PRO A 18 -26.29 -29.27 -11.48
C PRO A 18 -25.29 -29.70 -10.42
N ALA A 19 -24.15 -30.23 -10.87
CA ALA A 19 -23.04 -30.59 -10.03
C ALA A 19 -22.75 -29.36 -9.19
N LYS A 20 -22.95 -29.52 -7.87
CA LYS A 20 -22.60 -28.52 -6.89
C LYS A 20 -21.14 -28.19 -7.17
N ALA A 21 -20.90 -27.00 -7.69
CA ALA A 21 -19.54 -26.48 -7.88
C ALA A 21 -18.73 -26.83 -6.62
N PRO A 22 -17.49 -27.33 -6.76
CA PRO A 22 -16.70 -27.67 -5.59
C PRO A 22 -16.74 -26.46 -4.68
N THR A 23 -17.29 -26.67 -3.51
CA THR A 23 -17.31 -25.68 -2.45
C THR A 23 -15.87 -25.24 -2.33
N ALA A 24 -15.59 -24.02 -2.80
CA ALA A 24 -14.29 -23.41 -2.60
C ALA A 24 -14.00 -23.63 -1.12
N GLN A 25 -13.07 -24.51 -0.86
CA GLN A 25 -12.57 -24.71 0.48
C GLN A 25 -12.34 -23.31 0.98
N LYS A 26 -13.09 -22.91 2.00
CA LYS A 26 -12.73 -21.80 2.84
C LYS A 26 -11.37 -22.20 3.42
N THR A 27 -10.35 -21.99 2.60
CA THR A 27 -8.97 -21.99 3.04
C THR A 27 -9.02 -21.10 4.25
N MET A 28 -8.68 -21.69 5.40
CA MET A 28 -8.59 -21.05 6.70
C MET A 28 -8.38 -19.56 6.48
N ALA A 29 -9.32 -18.75 6.94
CA ALA A 29 -9.19 -17.31 6.89
C ALA A 29 -7.90 -17.01 7.65
N ASN A 30 -6.81 -17.01 6.89
CA ASN A 30 -5.54 -16.55 7.37
C ASN A 30 -5.84 -15.11 7.78
N THR A 31 -5.75 -14.84 9.06
CA THR A 31 -5.95 -13.53 9.69
C THR A 31 -4.95 -12.52 9.15
N ASN A 32 -4.05 -12.96 8.29
CA ASN A 32 -3.16 -12.12 7.52
C ASN A 32 -3.98 -11.45 6.42
N ARG A 33 -4.34 -10.19 6.64
CA ARG A 33 -5.11 -9.32 5.73
C ARG A 33 -4.45 -9.14 4.36
N TRP A 34 -3.32 -9.76 4.14
CA TRP A 34 -2.43 -9.55 3.02
C TRP A 34 -2.43 -10.81 2.15
N SER A 35 -3.21 -10.77 1.09
CA SER A 35 -3.14 -11.79 0.03
C SER A 35 -1.73 -11.77 -0.59
N THR A 36 -1.25 -12.91 -1.09
CA THR A 36 0.04 -13.02 -1.78
C THR A 36 0.19 -11.98 -2.91
N ARG A 37 -0.89 -11.68 -3.62
CA ARG A 37 -0.92 -10.64 -4.66
C ARG A 37 -0.62 -9.25 -4.09
N VAL A 38 -1.24 -8.91 -2.96
CA VAL A 38 -1.03 -7.64 -2.26
C VAL A 38 0.42 -7.55 -1.79
N LEU A 39 0.96 -8.63 -1.23
CA LEU A 39 2.34 -8.67 -0.77
C LEU A 39 3.34 -8.45 -1.90
N VAL A 40 3.13 -9.10 -3.05
CA VAL A 40 3.97 -8.92 -4.25
C VAL A 40 3.90 -7.48 -4.77
N THR A 41 2.70 -6.88 -4.79
CA THR A 41 2.55 -5.50 -5.24
C THR A 41 3.24 -4.52 -4.31
N ILE A 42 3.14 -4.73 -2.99
CA ILE A 42 3.86 -3.92 -2.00
C ILE A 42 5.38 -4.07 -2.16
N ALA A 43 5.87 -5.29 -2.37
CA ALA A 43 7.28 -5.55 -2.59
C ALA A 43 7.81 -4.86 -3.86
N LEU A 44 7.03 -4.85 -4.95
CA LEU A 44 7.36 -4.11 -6.17
C LEU A 44 7.40 -2.60 -5.94
N LEU A 45 6.42 -2.04 -5.22
CA LEU A 45 6.40 -0.62 -4.88
C LEU A 45 7.57 -0.26 -3.97
N CYS A 46 7.93 -1.12 -3.01
CA CYS A 46 9.13 -0.94 -2.19
C CYS A 46 10.41 -0.94 -3.04
N ALA A 47 10.53 -1.86 -3.99
CA ALA A 47 11.68 -1.92 -4.89
C ALA A 47 11.80 -0.64 -5.73
N ILE A 48 10.69 -0.16 -6.29
CA ILE A 48 10.64 1.10 -7.03
C ILE A 48 11.01 2.28 -6.10
N SER A 49 10.49 2.29 -4.87
CA SER A 49 10.82 3.33 -3.89
C SER A 49 12.32 3.35 -3.58
N VAL A 50 12.95 2.21 -3.37
CA VAL A 50 14.40 2.10 -3.17
C VAL A 50 15.16 2.57 -4.40
N LEU A 51 14.73 2.20 -5.61
CA LEU A 51 15.38 2.66 -6.84
C LEU A 51 15.27 4.18 -7.01
N LEU A 52 14.12 4.76 -6.70
CA LEU A 52 13.93 6.20 -6.75
C LEU A 52 14.72 6.96 -5.69
N SER A 53 15.04 6.33 -4.58
CA SER A 53 15.89 6.88 -3.53
C SER A 53 17.34 7.17 -4.01
N PHE A 54 17.77 6.53 -5.10
CA PHE A 54 19.06 6.87 -5.75
C PHE A 54 18.97 8.12 -6.63
N VAL A 55 17.76 8.59 -6.92
CA VAL A 55 17.52 9.74 -7.78
C VAL A 55 17.18 10.94 -6.89
N GLU A 56 18.21 11.57 -6.35
CA GLU A 56 18.06 12.79 -5.58
C GLU A 56 18.25 14.01 -6.48
N PHE A 57 17.29 14.91 -6.45
CA PHE A 57 17.39 16.19 -7.15
C PHE A 57 17.66 17.30 -6.14
N PRO A 58 18.79 18.01 -6.23
CA PRO A 58 18.98 19.21 -5.43
C PRO A 58 17.96 20.27 -5.84
N LEU A 59 17.09 20.67 -4.90
CA LEU A 59 16.07 21.70 -5.17
C LEU A 59 16.70 23.07 -5.48
N LEU A 60 17.88 23.36 -4.93
CA LEU A 60 18.58 24.62 -5.13
C LEU A 60 20.04 24.35 -5.49
N PRO A 61 20.54 24.91 -6.62
CA PRO A 61 21.95 24.84 -6.95
C PRO A 61 22.79 25.53 -5.86
N GLY A 62 23.68 24.78 -5.23
CA GLY A 62 24.53 25.26 -4.14
C GLY A 62 24.11 24.87 -2.71
N VAL A 63 22.95 24.24 -2.55
CA VAL A 63 22.44 23.77 -1.27
C VAL A 63 22.29 22.25 -1.32
N ALA A 64 23.39 21.52 -1.14
CA ALA A 64 23.44 20.07 -1.31
C ALA A 64 22.59 19.31 -0.28
N TRP A 65 22.31 19.91 0.87
CA TRP A 65 21.49 19.29 1.92
C TRP A 65 19.97 19.41 1.68
N LEU A 66 19.53 20.23 0.71
CA LEU A 66 18.13 20.38 0.34
C LEU A 66 17.85 19.55 -0.92
N SER A 67 17.87 18.23 -0.79
CA SER A 67 17.52 17.31 -1.86
C SER A 67 16.07 16.83 -1.75
N TYR A 68 15.42 16.69 -2.88
CA TYR A 68 14.09 16.08 -2.97
C TYR A 68 14.25 14.58 -3.17
N ASP A 69 13.77 13.82 -2.21
CA ASP A 69 13.74 12.36 -2.28
C ASP A 69 12.44 11.90 -2.95
N ALA A 70 12.56 11.39 -4.17
CA ALA A 70 11.42 10.88 -4.95
C ALA A 70 10.87 9.54 -4.40
N SER A 71 11.58 8.87 -3.50
CA SER A 71 11.18 7.57 -2.96
C SER A 71 9.90 7.61 -2.14
N ILE A 72 9.53 8.79 -1.62
CA ILE A 72 8.30 9.00 -0.85
C ILE A 72 7.06 8.79 -1.71
N MET A 73 7.12 9.02 -3.03
CA MET A 73 5.98 8.89 -3.94
C MET A 73 5.42 7.46 -4.00
N PRO A 74 6.22 6.42 -4.31
CA PRO A 74 5.72 5.04 -4.31
C PRO A 74 5.26 4.58 -2.93
N ALA A 75 5.92 5.04 -1.85
CA ALA A 75 5.53 4.73 -0.49
C ALA A 75 4.15 5.33 -0.14
N ALA A 76 3.87 6.57 -0.58
CA ALA A 76 2.56 7.20 -0.42
C ALA A 76 1.46 6.46 -1.22
N VAL A 77 1.74 6.08 -2.46
CA VAL A 77 0.82 5.28 -3.28
C VAL A 77 0.52 3.94 -2.60
N CYS A 78 1.55 3.28 -2.05
CA CYS A 78 1.38 2.06 -1.26
C CYS A 78 0.49 2.30 -0.04
N GLY A 79 0.66 3.41 0.66
CA GLY A 79 -0.16 3.82 1.80
C GLY A 79 -1.62 4.07 1.44
N PHE A 80 -1.88 4.65 0.29
CA PHE A 80 -3.25 4.87 -0.20
C PHE A 80 -3.92 3.59 -0.70
N ALA A 81 -3.18 2.73 -1.41
CA ALA A 81 -3.72 1.51 -1.99
C ALA A 81 -3.97 0.41 -0.95
N PHE A 82 -3.05 0.21 -0.03
CA PHE A 82 -3.04 -0.92 0.91
C PHE A 82 -3.18 -0.53 2.38
N GLY A 83 -3.20 0.75 2.65
CA GLY A 83 -3.36 1.32 3.98
C GLY A 83 -2.05 1.81 4.63
N PRO A 84 -2.17 2.53 5.76
CA PRO A 84 -1.04 3.24 6.37
C PRO A 84 0.10 2.31 6.80
N ALA A 85 -0.21 1.08 7.23
CA ALA A 85 0.82 0.12 7.62
C ALA A 85 1.70 -0.32 6.44
N ALA A 86 1.11 -0.53 5.26
CA ALA A 86 1.85 -0.91 4.06
C ALA A 86 2.73 0.24 3.55
N GLY A 87 2.19 1.46 3.54
CA GLY A 87 2.94 2.65 3.16
C GLY A 87 4.11 2.94 4.08
N LEU A 88 3.90 2.81 5.41
CA LEU A 88 4.97 2.95 6.39
C LEU A 88 6.05 1.88 6.22
N ALA A 89 5.67 0.62 6.05
CA ALA A 89 6.64 -0.45 5.81
C ALA A 89 7.49 -0.17 4.56
N CYS A 90 6.84 0.24 3.47
CA CYS A 90 7.52 0.62 2.23
C CYS A 90 8.49 1.81 2.45
N GLY A 91 8.03 2.87 3.11
CA GLY A 91 8.84 4.04 3.39
C GLY A 91 10.03 3.74 4.32
N ILE A 92 9.82 2.96 5.38
CA ILE A 92 10.89 2.56 6.31
C ILE A 92 11.95 1.74 5.59
N ILE A 93 11.53 0.74 4.79
CA ILE A 93 12.46 -0.10 4.02
C ILE A 93 13.30 0.77 3.07
N SER A 94 12.68 1.73 2.39
CA SER A 94 13.35 2.63 1.47
C SER A 94 14.40 3.49 2.18
N VAL A 95 14.03 4.11 3.32
CA VAL A 95 14.94 4.95 4.11
C VAL A 95 16.09 4.15 4.71
N VAL A 96 15.81 2.96 5.23
CA VAL A 96 16.85 2.07 5.78
C VAL A 96 17.81 1.61 4.68
N ALA A 97 17.28 1.22 3.51
CA ALA A 97 18.11 0.85 2.38
C ALA A 97 19.02 2.00 1.94
N HIS A 98 18.49 3.21 1.84
CA HIS A 98 19.25 4.42 1.53
C HIS A 98 20.34 4.68 2.56
N GLY A 99 19.98 4.70 3.84
CA GLY A 99 20.94 4.94 4.93
C GLY A 99 22.09 3.94 4.99
N ILE A 100 21.83 2.66 4.69
CA ILE A 100 22.86 1.63 4.64
C ILE A 100 23.78 1.81 3.42
N LEU A 101 23.20 2.11 2.26
CA LEU A 101 23.94 2.22 1.00
C LEU A 101 24.85 3.44 0.94
N PHE A 102 24.39 4.58 1.48
CA PHE A 102 25.13 5.83 1.50
C PHE A 102 25.89 6.10 2.81
N ALA A 103 25.76 5.20 3.79
CA ALA A 103 26.32 5.34 5.13
C ALA A 103 25.94 6.65 5.83
N ASP A 104 24.81 7.25 5.44
CA ASP A 104 24.27 8.49 6.01
C ASP A 104 23.15 8.16 7.01
N PHE A 105 23.55 7.82 8.22
CA PHE A 105 22.62 7.48 9.30
C PHE A 105 21.85 8.70 9.81
N THR A 106 22.46 9.88 9.76
CA THR A 106 21.84 11.12 10.24
C THR A 106 20.74 11.56 9.29
N GLY A 107 21.01 11.59 7.98
CA GLY A 107 20.02 11.89 6.97
C GLY A 107 18.90 10.85 6.92
N ALA A 108 19.24 9.56 7.04
CA ALA A 108 18.26 8.50 7.11
C ALA A 108 17.31 8.64 8.31
N LEU A 109 17.82 9.03 9.50
CA LEU A 109 16.99 9.26 10.68
C LEU A 109 16.04 10.44 10.48
N MET A 110 16.53 11.55 9.92
CA MET A 110 15.70 12.70 9.59
C MET A 110 14.63 12.35 8.54
N ASN A 111 15.03 11.65 7.49
CA ASN A 111 14.10 11.20 6.44
C ASN A 111 13.05 10.23 6.98
N LEU A 112 13.41 9.37 7.93
CA LEU A 112 12.47 8.47 8.61
C LEU A 112 11.36 9.25 9.33
N LEU A 113 11.71 10.31 10.06
CA LEU A 113 10.74 11.18 10.75
C LEU A 113 9.80 11.86 9.75
N VAL A 114 10.34 12.36 8.64
CA VAL A 114 9.54 12.98 7.57
C VAL A 114 8.60 11.98 6.91
N VAL A 115 9.09 10.78 6.60
CA VAL A 115 8.29 9.70 5.99
C VAL A 115 7.14 9.29 6.92
N ILE A 116 7.40 9.11 8.20
CA ILE A 116 6.36 8.80 9.20
C ILE A 116 5.35 9.96 9.28
N GLY A 117 5.83 11.19 9.40
CA GLY A 117 5.00 12.39 9.48
C GLY A 117 4.16 12.62 8.23
N PHE A 118 4.62 12.18 7.07
CA PHE A 118 3.90 12.32 5.81
C PHE A 118 2.88 11.19 5.59
N ILE A 119 3.31 9.93 5.71
CA ILE A 119 2.50 8.78 5.34
C ILE A 119 1.37 8.53 6.35
N LEU A 120 1.63 8.69 7.66
CA LEU A 120 0.62 8.44 8.69
C LEU A 120 -0.64 9.31 8.51
N PRO A 121 -0.57 10.64 8.53
CA PRO A 121 -1.78 11.45 8.42
C PRO A 121 -2.42 11.34 7.03
N SER A 122 -1.62 11.29 5.96
CA SER A 122 -2.14 11.20 4.60
C SER A 122 -2.94 9.90 4.38
N ALA A 123 -2.40 8.77 4.78
CA ALA A 123 -3.07 7.48 4.63
C ALA A 123 -4.24 7.27 5.62
N LEU A 124 -4.17 7.84 6.84
CA LEU A 124 -5.28 7.79 7.79
C LEU A 124 -6.48 8.61 7.32
N VAL A 125 -6.25 9.80 6.77
CA VAL A 125 -7.32 10.64 6.21
C VAL A 125 -7.95 9.96 5.01
N TYR A 126 -7.14 9.41 4.11
CA TYR A 126 -7.64 8.66 2.96
C TYR A 126 -8.42 7.42 3.37
N LYS A 127 -8.01 6.72 4.42
CA LYS A 127 -8.74 5.57 4.97
C LYS A 127 -10.13 5.94 5.50
N LYS A 128 -10.32 7.17 5.99
CA LYS A 128 -11.63 7.68 6.43
C LYS A 128 -12.48 8.17 5.26
N ILE A 129 -11.87 8.81 4.29
CA ILE A 129 -12.55 9.47 3.17
C ILE A 129 -11.99 8.88 1.86
N HIS A 130 -12.58 7.77 1.39
CA HIS A 130 -12.18 7.08 0.17
C HIS A 130 -12.61 7.84 -1.10
N THR A 131 -12.31 9.14 -1.18
CA THR A 131 -12.61 9.99 -2.31
C THR A 131 -11.37 10.75 -2.77
N LEU A 132 -11.36 11.23 -4.02
CA LEU A 132 -10.29 12.09 -4.53
C LEU A 132 -10.05 13.32 -3.63
N LYS A 133 -11.13 13.91 -3.10
CA LYS A 133 -11.03 15.04 -2.14
C LYS A 133 -10.32 14.60 -0.86
N GLY A 134 -10.62 13.40 -0.35
CA GLY A 134 -9.94 12.82 0.81
C GLY A 134 -8.46 12.56 0.58
N ALA A 135 -8.07 12.14 -0.63
CA ALA A 135 -6.67 11.96 -1.00
C ALA A 135 -5.92 13.31 -1.02
N ILE A 136 -6.51 14.35 -1.60
CA ILE A 136 -5.92 15.69 -1.66
C ILE A 136 -5.77 16.28 -0.26
N ILE A 137 -6.82 16.20 0.57
CA ILE A 137 -6.78 16.68 1.95
C ILE A 137 -5.75 15.90 2.77
N GLY A 138 -5.69 14.58 2.59
CA GLY A 138 -4.70 13.73 3.22
C GLY A 138 -3.27 14.10 2.83
N LEU A 139 -3.05 14.39 1.55
CA LEU A 139 -1.76 14.81 1.02
C LEU A 139 -1.32 16.15 1.62
N VAL A 140 -2.20 17.15 1.64
CA VAL A 140 -1.91 18.47 2.22
C VAL A 140 -1.61 18.36 3.71
N LEU A 141 -2.41 17.61 4.46
CA LEU A 141 -2.14 17.33 5.88
C LEU A 141 -0.81 16.58 6.06
N GLY A 142 -0.53 15.60 5.21
CA GLY A 142 0.74 14.88 5.20
C GLY A 142 1.94 15.82 5.02
N ILE A 143 1.86 16.76 4.07
CA ILE A 143 2.91 17.76 3.84
C ILE A 143 3.11 18.65 5.08
N VAL A 144 2.03 19.15 5.69
CA VAL A 144 2.11 19.99 6.88
C VAL A 144 2.79 19.23 8.04
N PHE A 145 2.38 17.99 8.28
CA PHE A 145 3.00 17.16 9.31
C PHE A 145 4.46 16.80 8.99
N ALA A 146 4.77 16.53 7.72
CA ALA A 146 6.14 16.27 7.28
C ALA A 146 7.06 17.47 7.55
N VAL A 147 6.59 18.69 7.25
CA VAL A 147 7.35 19.92 7.54
C VAL A 147 7.56 20.09 9.04
N ILE A 148 6.53 19.86 9.85
CA ILE A 148 6.66 19.93 11.32
C ILE A 148 7.68 18.91 11.81
N MET A 149 7.63 17.66 11.33
CA MET A 149 8.56 16.61 11.70
C MET A 149 9.99 16.91 11.20
N ALA A 150 10.14 17.52 10.03
CA ALA A 150 11.44 17.96 9.51
C ALA A 150 12.07 19.05 10.40
N VAL A 151 11.28 20.04 10.81
CA VAL A 151 11.75 21.11 11.71
C VAL A 151 12.11 20.55 13.07
N LEU A 152 11.27 19.69 13.64
CA LEU A 152 11.57 19.03 14.92
C LEU A 152 12.79 18.11 14.83
N GLY A 153 12.91 17.34 13.75
CA GLY A 153 14.06 16.48 13.50
C GLY A 153 15.35 17.31 13.41
N ASN A 154 15.31 18.42 12.68
CA ASN A 154 16.47 19.32 12.57
C ASN A 154 16.87 19.93 13.92
N LEU A 155 15.89 20.33 14.74
CA LEU A 155 16.15 20.89 16.06
C LEU A 155 16.74 19.87 17.04
N VAL A 156 16.38 18.59 16.91
CA VAL A 156 16.84 17.52 17.81
C VAL A 156 18.15 16.89 17.36
N VAL A 157 18.33 16.74 16.02
CA VAL A 157 19.48 16.03 15.45
C VAL A 157 20.65 16.97 15.17
N THR A 158 20.35 18.26 14.93
CA THR A 158 21.36 19.30 14.67
C THR A 158 21.19 20.44 15.67
N PRO A 159 21.59 20.26 16.95
CA PRO A 159 21.51 21.31 17.97
C PRO A 159 22.53 22.42 17.73
#